data_ff98134a6cb00dec8ebd6ff191319769
#
_entry.id   ff98134a6cb00dec8ebd6ff191319769
#
_cell.length_a   1.000
_cell.length_b   1.000
_cell.length_c   1.000
_cell.angle_alpha   90.00
_cell.angle_beta   90.00
_cell.angle_gamma   90.00
#
_symmetry.space_group_name_H-M   'P 1'
#
loop_
_entity.id
_entity.type
_entity.pdbx_description
1 polymer ?
#
loop_
_entity_poly.entity_id
_entity_poly.type
_entity_poly.pdbx_seq_one_letter_code
_entity_poly.pdbx_strand_id
1 'polypeptide(L)'
;ESIDPEYRDIRGLAFKPDDSNTIYASGKDIFISKNSGNTWEKLTGTEYGLDMNNLPDELKVRRINITVTPAAPERLYAYILGEKEMKNKTIMGAHIAILENNSWRIIETRLTSGLTYFADNWMAIAVSPVDANAVFYANTRLIGSENIDSVKFGLRSPYCGNGFHADVHDLVFQPIMNNPKLYCGNHGGVSVKSFPNPDNGGW
;
A
#
# COMPACT_ATOMS: atom_id res chain seq x y z
N GLU A 1 22.26 14.45 -5.15
CA GLU A 1 22.66 13.81 -3.87
C GLU A 1 21.74 12.61 -3.64
N SER A 2 22.30 11.47 -3.30
CA SER A 2 21.51 10.29 -2.97
C SER A 2 20.85 10.44 -1.60
N ILE A 3 19.71 9.78 -1.39
CA ILE A 3 19.20 9.54 -0.04
C ILE A 3 20.35 8.93 0.78
N ASP A 4 20.57 9.43 2.00
CA ASP A 4 21.64 9.00 2.92
C ASP A 4 21.79 7.46 2.90
N PRO A 5 23.01 6.92 2.90
CA PRO A 5 23.30 5.48 2.97
C PRO A 5 22.62 4.75 4.15
N GLU A 6 22.23 5.47 5.20
CA GLU A 6 21.45 4.93 6.32
C GLU A 6 20.04 4.48 5.90
N TYR A 7 19.50 5.03 4.78
CA TYR A 7 18.17 4.73 4.23
C TYR A 7 18.22 3.71 3.07
N ARG A 8 19.06 2.71 3.20
CA ARG A 8 19.16 1.62 2.21
C ARG A 8 17.83 0.87 2.07
N ASP A 9 17.63 0.28 0.87
CA ASP A 9 16.49 -0.58 0.56
C ASP A 9 15.20 0.18 0.23
N ILE A 10 15.33 1.28 -0.54
CA ILE A 10 14.18 1.94 -1.16
C ILE A 10 13.59 1.03 -2.23
N ARG A 11 12.30 0.71 -2.12
CA ARG A 11 11.59 -0.22 -3.01
C ARG A 11 10.31 0.36 -3.60
N GLY A 12 9.84 1.49 -3.08
CA GLY A 12 8.66 2.20 -3.57
C GLY A 12 9.00 3.62 -3.98
N LEU A 13 8.49 4.06 -5.12
CA LEU A 13 8.54 5.44 -5.60
C LEU A 13 7.17 5.85 -6.12
N ALA A 14 6.75 7.07 -5.84
CA ALA A 14 5.52 7.64 -6.39
C ALA A 14 5.70 9.14 -6.62
N PHE A 15 5.23 9.63 -7.77
CA PHE A 15 5.14 11.07 -8.03
C PHE A 15 3.81 11.61 -7.54
N LYS A 16 3.82 12.77 -6.89
CA LYS A 16 2.60 13.46 -6.52
C LYS A 16 1.78 13.79 -7.78
N PRO A 17 0.48 13.46 -7.84
CA PRO A 17 -0.29 13.53 -9.09
C PRO A 17 -0.40 14.92 -9.71
N ASP A 18 -0.38 15.97 -8.91
CA ASP A 18 -0.54 17.38 -9.30
C ASP A 18 0.75 18.20 -9.23
N ASP A 19 1.88 17.56 -8.84
CA ASP A 19 3.18 18.22 -8.73
C ASP A 19 4.33 17.26 -9.05
N SER A 20 4.87 17.35 -10.24
CA SER A 20 5.96 16.50 -10.72
C SER A 20 7.30 16.71 -10.01
N ASN A 21 7.48 17.81 -9.26
CA ASN A 21 8.68 18.04 -8.45
C ASN A 21 8.62 17.31 -7.10
N THR A 22 7.43 16.91 -6.68
CA THR A 22 7.24 16.16 -5.44
C THR A 22 7.25 14.66 -5.71
N ILE A 23 8.19 13.99 -5.04
CA ILE A 23 8.41 12.54 -5.14
C ILE A 23 8.36 11.94 -3.75
N TYR A 24 7.67 10.82 -3.61
CA TYR A 24 7.67 10.00 -2.41
C TYR A 24 8.53 8.76 -2.61
N ALA A 25 9.25 8.35 -1.57
CA ALA A 25 10.06 7.13 -1.57
C ALA A 25 9.76 6.32 -0.30
N SER A 26 9.78 4.99 -0.40
CA SER A 26 9.56 4.11 0.73
C SER A 26 10.50 2.91 0.76
N GLY A 27 10.91 2.54 1.96
CA GLY A 27 11.68 1.36 2.29
C GLY A 27 11.23 0.82 3.63
N LYS A 28 12.00 1.03 4.68
CA LYS A 28 11.59 0.84 6.08
C LYS A 28 11.01 2.10 6.72
N ASP A 29 11.18 3.22 6.05
CA ASP A 29 10.59 4.52 6.35
C ASP A 29 10.00 5.13 5.08
N ILE A 30 9.34 6.28 5.21
CA ILE A 30 8.75 7.02 4.09
C ILE A 30 9.40 8.40 4.03
N PHE A 31 9.73 8.83 2.82
CA PHE A 31 10.42 10.08 2.54
C PHE A 31 9.67 10.88 1.47
N ILE A 32 9.86 12.19 1.50
CA ILE A 32 9.39 13.14 0.50
C ILE A 32 10.56 13.99 -0.02
N SER A 33 10.59 14.18 -1.33
CA SER A 33 11.34 15.25 -1.96
C SER A 33 10.37 16.23 -2.59
N LYS A 34 10.59 17.53 -2.40
CA LYS A 34 9.80 18.61 -3.01
C LYS A 34 10.57 19.34 -4.12
N ASN A 35 11.70 18.81 -4.53
CA ASN A 35 12.63 19.43 -5.48
C ASN A 35 13.28 18.41 -6.44
N SER A 36 12.44 17.53 -6.97
CA SER A 36 12.83 16.53 -7.99
C SER A 36 13.96 15.58 -7.55
N GLY A 37 13.95 15.22 -6.25
CA GLY A 37 14.91 14.28 -5.70
C GLY A 37 16.23 14.87 -5.21
N ASN A 38 16.41 16.21 -5.28
CA ASN A 38 17.66 16.84 -4.83
C ASN A 38 17.86 16.77 -3.33
N THR A 39 16.79 16.92 -2.54
CA THR A 39 16.80 16.74 -1.10
C THR A 39 15.60 15.92 -0.65
N TRP A 40 15.73 15.25 0.50
CA TRP A 40 14.71 14.38 1.04
C TRP A 40 14.46 14.66 2.52
N GLU A 41 13.20 14.64 2.90
CA GLU A 41 12.72 14.75 4.28
C GLU A 41 12.02 13.46 4.67
N LYS A 42 12.17 13.03 5.90
CA LYS A 42 11.45 11.88 6.44
C LYS A 42 10.01 12.28 6.77
N LEU A 43 9.04 11.46 6.34
CA LEU A 43 7.60 11.66 6.60
C LEU A 43 7.04 10.76 7.71
N THR A 44 7.89 10.03 8.42
CA THR A 44 7.51 9.15 9.52
C THR A 44 8.17 9.62 10.80
N GLY A 45 7.50 9.41 11.92
CA GLY A 45 7.91 9.89 13.25
C GLY A 45 6.67 10.26 14.07
N THR A 46 6.89 10.53 15.34
CA THR A 46 5.83 10.93 16.27
C THR A 46 5.17 12.25 15.86
N GLU A 47 5.92 13.15 15.24
CA GLU A 47 5.47 14.45 14.72
C GLU A 47 4.46 14.31 13.58
N TYR A 48 4.49 13.19 12.84
CA TYR A 48 3.52 12.87 11.79
C TYR A 48 2.46 11.85 12.24
N GLY A 49 2.50 11.41 13.50
CA GLY A 49 1.57 10.43 14.05
C GLY A 49 1.82 8.98 13.60
N LEU A 50 2.98 8.68 13.01
CA LEU A 50 3.36 7.32 12.58
C LEU A 50 4.80 7.03 12.95
N ASP A 51 5.00 6.47 14.15
CA ASP A 51 6.32 6.05 14.62
C ASP A 51 6.58 4.59 14.21
N MET A 52 7.56 4.40 13.31
CA MET A 52 7.93 3.08 12.81
C MET A 52 8.58 2.17 13.86
N ASN A 53 9.03 2.75 14.97
CA ASN A 53 9.57 1.99 16.10
C ASN A 53 8.50 1.60 17.13
N ASN A 54 7.28 2.16 16.99
CA ASN A 54 6.19 1.95 17.94
C ASN A 54 4.84 1.78 17.19
N LEU A 55 4.82 0.91 16.19
CA LEU A 55 3.61 0.58 15.47
C LEU A 55 2.61 -0.17 16.36
N PRO A 56 1.31 -0.05 16.11
CA PRO A 56 0.32 -0.91 16.74
C PRO A 56 0.69 -2.39 16.63
N ASP A 57 0.31 -3.18 17.65
CA ASP A 57 0.63 -4.61 17.76
C ASP A 57 2.13 -4.95 17.81
N GLU A 58 2.99 -3.95 18.08
CA GLU A 58 4.45 -4.13 18.23
C GLU A 58 5.11 -4.76 16.98
N LEU A 59 4.61 -4.40 15.80
CA LEU A 59 5.17 -4.85 14.55
C LEU A 59 6.50 -4.15 14.26
N LYS A 60 7.54 -4.94 13.98
CA LYS A 60 8.81 -4.46 13.44
C LYS A 60 8.69 -4.38 11.93
N VAL A 61 8.88 -3.19 11.38
CA VAL A 61 8.76 -2.94 9.94
C VAL A 61 9.76 -3.78 9.14
N ARG A 62 9.26 -4.45 8.12
CA ARG A 62 10.05 -5.16 7.11
C ARG A 62 10.09 -4.41 5.79
N ARG A 63 8.92 -3.94 5.32
CA ARG A 63 8.80 -3.23 4.05
C ARG A 63 7.58 -2.31 4.07
N ILE A 64 7.70 -1.18 3.37
CA ILE A 64 6.59 -0.29 3.09
C ILE A 64 6.46 -0.14 1.58
N ASN A 65 5.23 -0.27 1.08
CA ASN A 65 4.87 0.12 -0.28
C ASN A 65 3.91 1.30 -0.23
N ILE A 66 4.03 2.22 -1.18
CA ILE A 66 3.28 3.48 -1.20
C ILE A 66 2.56 3.67 -2.54
N THR A 67 1.48 4.43 -2.50
CA THR A 67 0.77 4.86 -3.70
C THR A 67 0.08 6.19 -3.49
N VAL A 68 -0.25 6.85 -4.58
CA VAL A 68 -0.98 8.11 -4.65
C VAL A 68 -2.13 7.98 -5.64
N THR A 69 -3.08 8.93 -5.61
CA THR A 69 -4.18 8.95 -6.57
C THR A 69 -4.52 10.38 -6.98
N PRO A 70 -4.87 10.63 -8.27
CA PRO A 70 -5.37 11.92 -8.69
C PRO A 70 -6.75 12.27 -8.09
N ALA A 71 -7.49 11.30 -7.55
CA ALA A 71 -8.75 11.54 -6.85
C ALA A 71 -8.56 12.30 -5.51
N ALA A 72 -7.36 12.26 -4.93
CA ALA A 72 -6.96 13.02 -3.74
C ALA A 72 -5.43 13.25 -3.77
N PRO A 73 -4.97 14.24 -4.53
CA PRO A 73 -3.52 14.48 -4.76
C PRO A 73 -2.73 14.78 -3.49
N GLU A 74 -3.40 15.26 -2.45
CA GLU A 74 -2.83 15.58 -1.13
C GLU A 74 -2.62 14.35 -0.24
N ARG A 75 -3.17 13.19 -0.62
CA ARG A 75 -3.07 11.96 0.16
C ARG A 75 -1.92 11.07 -0.30
N LEU A 76 -1.20 10.51 0.67
CA LEU A 76 -0.27 9.40 0.44
C LEU A 76 -0.79 8.17 1.17
N TYR A 77 -0.81 7.04 0.50
CA TYR A 77 -1.26 5.77 1.06
C TYR A 77 -0.06 4.86 1.27
N ALA A 78 -0.02 4.17 2.40
CA ALA A 78 1.04 3.25 2.73
C ALA A 78 0.49 1.87 3.12
N TYR A 79 1.07 0.84 2.56
CA TYR A 79 0.95 -0.54 3.00
C TYR A 79 2.24 -0.91 3.73
N ILE A 80 2.14 -1.12 5.04
CA ILE A 80 3.25 -1.36 5.94
C ILE A 80 3.21 -2.83 6.35
N LEU A 81 4.22 -3.59 5.94
CA LEU A 81 4.40 -4.97 6.34
C LEU A 81 5.41 -5.04 7.48
N GLY A 82 5.08 -5.80 8.50
CA GLY A 82 5.95 -6.03 9.64
C GLY A 82 5.88 -7.44 10.18
N GLU A 83 6.73 -7.72 11.13
CA GLU A 83 6.80 -9.00 11.85
C GLU A 83 6.76 -8.78 13.36
N LYS A 84 6.21 -9.73 14.07
CA LYS A 84 6.23 -9.77 15.53
C LYS A 84 6.77 -11.12 16.00
N GLU A 85 7.78 -11.05 16.86
CA GLU A 85 8.30 -12.23 17.54
C GLU A 85 7.34 -12.69 18.64
N MET A 86 6.98 -13.95 18.61
CA MET A 86 6.23 -14.64 19.65
C MET A 86 7.07 -15.77 20.23
N LYS A 87 6.74 -16.25 21.43
CA LYS A 87 7.56 -17.25 22.18
C LYS A 87 8.10 -18.40 21.33
N ASN A 88 7.36 -18.86 20.33
CA ASN A 88 7.74 -20.03 19.51
C ASN A 88 7.58 -19.81 18.01
N LYS A 89 7.26 -18.61 17.54
CA LYS A 89 7.07 -18.30 16.13
C LYS A 89 7.14 -16.81 15.85
N THR A 90 7.50 -16.46 14.64
CA THR A 90 7.31 -15.12 14.07
C THR A 90 5.97 -15.07 13.36
N ILE A 91 5.18 -14.06 13.62
CA ILE A 91 3.95 -13.77 12.85
C ILE A 91 4.15 -12.53 12.02
N MET A 92 3.53 -12.52 10.84
CA MET A 92 3.49 -11.36 9.97
C MET A 92 2.24 -10.54 10.25
N GLY A 93 2.36 -9.23 10.12
CA GLY A 93 1.25 -8.30 10.22
C GLY A 93 1.37 -7.18 9.22
N ALA A 94 0.28 -6.46 9.01
CA ALA A 94 0.24 -5.35 8.10
C ALA A 94 -0.66 -4.22 8.60
N HIS A 95 -0.26 -2.99 8.28
CA HIS A 95 -1.08 -1.80 8.46
C HIS A 95 -1.32 -1.13 7.11
N ILE A 96 -2.52 -0.61 6.93
CA ILE A 96 -2.82 0.37 5.87
C ILE A 96 -2.96 1.72 6.55
N ALA A 97 -2.22 2.70 6.05
CA ALA A 97 -2.21 4.05 6.59
C ALA A 97 -2.38 5.10 5.49
N ILE A 98 -2.94 6.24 5.86
CA ILE A 98 -3.08 7.41 4.99
C ILE A 98 -2.42 8.60 5.66
N LEU A 99 -1.56 9.29 4.91
CA LEU A 99 -1.12 10.65 5.25
C LEU A 99 -2.09 11.65 4.63
N GLU A 100 -2.65 12.49 5.45
CA GLU A 100 -3.52 13.60 5.07
C GLU A 100 -3.31 14.76 6.06
N ASN A 101 -3.23 15.99 5.57
CA ASN A 101 -2.99 17.18 6.40
C ASN A 101 -1.74 17.06 7.32
N ASN A 102 -0.65 16.50 6.79
CA ASN A 102 0.60 16.20 7.51
C ASN A 102 0.45 15.28 8.72
N SER A 103 -0.58 14.47 8.77
CA SER A 103 -0.78 13.48 9.85
C SER A 103 -1.15 12.12 9.27
N TRP A 104 -0.50 11.08 9.77
CA TRP A 104 -0.84 9.71 9.41
C TRP A 104 -2.01 9.21 10.25
N ARG A 105 -2.89 8.49 9.59
CA ARG A 105 -3.97 7.72 10.21
C ARG A 105 -3.87 6.27 9.75
N ILE A 106 -3.70 5.35 10.70
CA ILE A 106 -3.82 3.91 10.42
C ILE A 106 -5.30 3.58 10.32
N ILE A 107 -5.69 2.96 9.21
CA ILE A 107 -7.08 2.62 8.89
C ILE A 107 -7.36 1.14 9.03
N GLU A 108 -6.36 0.30 8.92
CA GLU A 108 -6.46 -1.13 9.19
C GLU A 108 -5.18 -1.67 9.79
N THR A 109 -5.37 -2.60 10.71
CA THR A 109 -4.31 -3.43 11.27
C THR A 109 -4.68 -4.89 11.12
N ARG A 110 -3.77 -5.68 10.57
CA ARG A 110 -3.90 -7.13 10.47
C ARG A 110 -2.71 -7.85 11.07
N LEU A 111 -3.00 -8.68 12.06
CA LEU A 111 -2.11 -9.77 12.45
C LEU A 111 -2.67 -11.06 11.86
N THR A 112 -1.94 -11.72 11.00
CA THR A 112 -2.43 -12.95 10.35
C THR A 112 -1.35 -13.99 10.26
N SER A 113 -1.73 -15.21 10.63
CA SER A 113 -0.94 -16.41 10.36
C SER A 113 -0.94 -16.80 8.86
N GLY A 114 -1.70 -16.10 8.03
CA GLY A 114 -1.80 -16.35 6.60
C GLY A 114 -0.84 -15.52 5.73
N LEU A 115 -0.14 -14.54 6.31
CA LEU A 115 0.98 -13.89 5.62
C LEU A 115 2.21 -14.78 5.79
N THR A 116 2.81 -15.19 4.66
CA THR A 116 4.00 -16.02 4.68
C THR A 116 5.24 -15.19 4.94
N TYR A 117 6.34 -15.84 5.37
CA TYR A 117 7.64 -15.19 5.56
C TYR A 117 8.18 -14.51 4.28
N PHE A 118 7.72 -14.96 3.11
CA PHE A 118 8.07 -14.36 1.81
C PHE A 118 7.15 -13.21 1.39
N ALA A 119 6.25 -12.77 2.27
CA ALA A 119 5.25 -11.74 1.95
C ALA A 119 5.86 -10.39 1.54
N ASP A 120 7.08 -10.10 1.97
CA ASP A 120 7.80 -8.90 1.58
C ASP A 120 8.26 -8.88 0.11
N ASN A 121 8.27 -10.02 -0.58
CA ASN A 121 8.55 -10.08 -2.00
C ASN A 121 7.31 -9.78 -2.87
N TRP A 122 6.11 -9.98 -2.32
CA TRP A 122 4.84 -9.85 -3.02
C TRP A 122 3.97 -8.82 -2.29
N MET A 123 4.24 -7.55 -2.56
CA MET A 123 3.53 -6.43 -1.95
C MET A 123 3.13 -5.42 -3.00
N ALA A 124 1.84 -5.14 -3.08
CA ALA A 124 1.32 -4.10 -3.95
C ALA A 124 0.19 -3.33 -3.26
N ILE A 125 0.06 -2.05 -3.58
CA ILE A 125 -1.05 -1.18 -3.17
C ILE A 125 -1.42 -0.27 -4.34
N ALA A 126 -2.72 -0.10 -4.57
CA ALA A 126 -3.25 0.82 -5.56
C ALA A 126 -4.53 1.48 -5.04
N VAL A 127 -4.76 2.72 -5.45
CA VAL A 127 -5.98 3.47 -5.14
C VAL A 127 -6.63 3.89 -6.44
N SER A 128 -7.96 3.83 -6.47
CA SER A 128 -8.72 4.22 -7.65
C SER A 128 -8.43 5.66 -8.07
N PRO A 129 -8.24 5.94 -9.36
CA PRO A 129 -8.01 7.30 -9.86
C PRO A 129 -9.25 8.19 -9.81
N VAL A 130 -10.43 7.62 -9.52
CA VAL A 130 -11.73 8.32 -9.49
C VAL A 130 -12.38 8.29 -8.10
N ASP A 131 -11.85 7.49 -7.17
CA ASP A 131 -12.37 7.39 -5.81
C ASP A 131 -11.22 7.15 -4.83
N ALA A 132 -10.87 8.18 -4.06
CA ALA A 132 -9.79 8.15 -3.08
C ALA A 132 -10.04 7.18 -1.91
N ASN A 133 -11.27 6.71 -1.73
CA ASN A 133 -11.63 5.76 -0.68
C ASN A 133 -11.59 4.29 -1.15
N ALA A 134 -11.46 4.07 -2.46
CA ALA A 134 -11.32 2.74 -3.04
C ALA A 134 -9.85 2.30 -3.08
N VAL A 135 -9.42 1.59 -2.05
CA VAL A 135 -8.05 1.12 -1.84
C VAL A 135 -7.95 -0.38 -1.99
N PHE A 136 -6.96 -0.81 -2.75
CA PHE A 136 -6.63 -2.23 -2.99
C PHE A 136 -5.18 -2.49 -2.60
N TYR A 137 -4.96 -3.53 -1.84
CA TYR A 137 -3.62 -3.99 -1.52
C TYR A 137 -3.53 -5.50 -1.65
N ALA A 138 -2.37 -5.97 -1.94
CA ALA A 138 -2.16 -7.38 -2.19
C ALA A 138 -0.82 -7.86 -1.67
N ASN A 139 -0.83 -9.15 -1.41
CA ASN A 139 0.29 -9.95 -1.02
C ASN A 139 0.11 -11.33 -1.68
N THR A 140 -0.02 -12.42 -0.92
CA THR A 140 -0.48 -13.71 -1.46
C THR A 140 -1.90 -13.61 -2.03
N ARG A 141 -2.70 -12.67 -1.55
CA ARG A 141 -4.09 -12.44 -1.99
C ARG A 141 -4.36 -10.96 -2.17
N LEU A 142 -5.24 -10.65 -3.10
CA LEU A 142 -5.77 -9.30 -3.26
C LEU A 142 -6.85 -9.04 -2.23
N ILE A 143 -6.76 -7.88 -1.59
CA ILE A 143 -7.73 -7.35 -0.64
C ILE A 143 -8.07 -5.94 -1.08
N GLY A 144 -9.32 -5.57 -1.02
CA GLY A 144 -9.75 -4.23 -1.40
C GLY A 144 -10.95 -3.75 -0.61
N SER A 145 -11.10 -2.46 -0.51
CA SER A 145 -12.28 -1.79 -0.01
C SER A 145 -12.66 -0.66 -0.95
N GLU A 146 -13.94 -0.56 -1.26
CA GLU A 146 -14.52 0.57 -2.00
C GLU A 146 -14.84 1.75 -1.07
N ASN A 147 -14.70 1.56 0.23
CA ASN A 147 -14.88 2.61 1.23
C ASN A 147 -13.93 2.42 2.39
N ILE A 148 -12.85 3.20 2.39
CA ILE A 148 -11.80 3.13 3.39
C ILE A 148 -12.25 3.54 4.79
N ASP A 149 -13.30 4.35 4.92
CA ASP A 149 -13.81 4.82 6.20
C ASP A 149 -14.82 3.83 6.83
N SER A 150 -15.35 2.90 6.05
CA SER A 150 -16.26 1.85 6.51
C SER A 150 -15.60 0.48 6.63
N VAL A 151 -14.31 0.45 6.81
CA VAL A 151 -13.46 -0.73 6.69
C VAL A 151 -13.87 -1.86 7.62
N LYS A 152 -14.57 -2.81 7.04
CA LYS A 152 -14.43 -4.23 7.37
C LYS A 152 -13.73 -4.88 6.20
N PHE A 153 -12.42 -4.77 6.13
CA PHE A 153 -11.63 -5.57 5.21
C PHE A 153 -11.90 -7.05 5.53
N GLY A 154 -12.96 -7.57 4.93
CA GLY A 154 -13.34 -8.96 5.15
C GLY A 154 -12.24 -9.90 4.67
N LEU A 155 -12.05 -11.00 5.38
CA LEU A 155 -11.19 -12.14 5.01
C LEU A 155 -11.58 -12.77 3.66
N ARG A 156 -12.68 -12.32 3.06
CA ARG A 156 -13.16 -12.66 1.72
C ARG A 156 -13.25 -11.39 0.92
N SER A 157 -12.13 -11.03 0.31
CA SER A 157 -12.23 -10.12 -0.81
C SER A 157 -13.11 -10.79 -1.88
N PRO A 158 -14.20 -10.17 -2.30
CA PRO A 158 -14.95 -10.63 -3.48
C PRO A 158 -14.06 -10.59 -4.72
N TYR A 159 -12.87 -10.04 -4.62
CA TYR A 159 -11.89 -9.87 -5.68
C TYR A 159 -10.95 -11.08 -5.88
N CYS A 160 -10.94 -12.08 -4.99
CA CYS A 160 -10.26 -13.36 -5.19
C CYS A 160 -11.26 -14.41 -5.70
N GLY A 161 -11.90 -14.15 -6.83
CA GLY A 161 -12.80 -15.10 -7.50
C GLY A 161 -12.03 -16.17 -8.26
N ASN A 162 -12.76 -17.17 -8.78
CA ASN A 162 -12.21 -18.19 -9.68
C ASN A 162 -11.48 -17.53 -10.85
N GLY A 163 -10.21 -17.89 -11.04
CA GLY A 163 -9.35 -17.40 -12.12
C GLY A 163 -8.28 -16.39 -11.71
N PHE A 164 -8.26 -15.95 -10.45
CA PHE A 164 -7.20 -15.10 -9.92
C PHE A 164 -6.11 -15.96 -9.28
N HIS A 165 -4.88 -15.84 -9.77
CA HIS A 165 -3.74 -16.54 -9.19
C HIS A 165 -3.22 -15.79 -7.94
N ALA A 166 -2.71 -16.53 -6.96
CA ALA A 166 -2.06 -15.96 -5.79
C ALA A 166 -0.71 -15.27 -6.13
N ASP A 167 -0.08 -14.71 -5.11
CA ASP A 167 1.25 -14.12 -5.16
C ASP A 167 1.31 -12.91 -6.10
N VAL A 168 0.71 -11.82 -5.61
CA VAL A 168 0.58 -10.56 -6.35
C VAL A 168 1.85 -9.74 -6.24
N HIS A 169 2.39 -9.36 -7.39
CA HIS A 169 3.61 -8.56 -7.50
C HIS A 169 3.32 -7.09 -7.71
N ASP A 170 2.26 -6.77 -8.43
CA ASP A 170 1.94 -5.40 -8.77
C ASP A 170 0.43 -5.17 -8.95
N LEU A 171 -0.02 -3.97 -8.63
CA LEU A 171 -1.37 -3.48 -8.81
C LEU A 171 -1.31 -2.09 -9.44
N VAL A 172 -1.97 -1.94 -10.59
CA VAL A 172 -1.98 -0.67 -11.32
C VAL A 172 -3.38 -0.36 -11.81
N PHE A 173 -3.88 0.83 -11.48
CA PHE A 173 -5.06 1.36 -12.14
C PHE A 173 -4.70 1.96 -13.49
N GLN A 174 -5.51 1.67 -14.51
CA GLN A 174 -5.45 2.39 -15.77
C GLN A 174 -5.79 3.86 -15.49
N PRO A 175 -4.99 4.83 -15.99
CA PRO A 175 -5.20 6.25 -15.73
C PRO A 175 -6.34 6.84 -16.58
N ILE A 176 -7.49 6.16 -16.62
CA ILE A 176 -8.70 6.58 -17.33
C ILE A 176 -9.75 6.94 -16.29
N MET A 177 -10.33 8.14 -16.41
CA MET A 177 -11.32 8.66 -15.46
C MET A 177 -12.70 8.01 -15.60
N ASN A 178 -13.02 7.42 -16.75
CA ASN A 178 -14.30 6.72 -16.96
C ASN A 178 -14.06 5.21 -16.94
N ASN A 179 -14.66 4.53 -15.97
CA ASN A 179 -14.54 3.08 -15.77
C ASN A 179 -13.06 2.59 -15.75
N PRO A 180 -12.24 3.06 -14.82
CA PRO A 180 -10.85 2.63 -14.72
C PRO A 180 -10.78 1.12 -14.51
N LYS A 181 -9.74 0.51 -15.06
CA LYS A 181 -9.47 -0.91 -14.85
C LYS A 181 -8.31 -1.08 -13.87
N LEU A 182 -8.48 -2.00 -12.94
CA LEU A 182 -7.41 -2.47 -12.06
C LEU A 182 -6.73 -3.66 -12.72
N TYR A 183 -5.45 -3.55 -12.97
CA TYR A 183 -4.58 -4.63 -13.44
C TYR A 183 -3.81 -5.21 -12.26
N CYS A 184 -3.66 -6.51 -12.26
CA CYS A 184 -2.94 -7.26 -11.25
C CYS A 184 -1.94 -8.21 -11.90
N GLY A 185 -0.66 -7.94 -11.68
CA GLY A 185 0.42 -8.88 -12.01
C GLY A 185 0.57 -9.92 -10.91
N ASN A 186 0.50 -11.20 -11.24
CA ASN A 186 0.60 -12.32 -10.30
C ASN A 186 1.32 -13.52 -10.93
N HIS A 187 1.58 -14.58 -10.18
CA HIS A 187 2.26 -15.78 -10.69
C HIS A 187 1.53 -16.48 -11.84
N GLY A 188 0.24 -16.24 -12.05
CA GLY A 188 -0.55 -16.76 -13.17
C GLY A 188 -0.53 -15.88 -14.42
N GLY A 189 0.11 -14.70 -14.35
CA GLY A 189 0.15 -13.72 -15.44
C GLY A 189 -0.47 -12.37 -15.06
N VAL A 190 -1.30 -11.81 -15.93
CA VAL A 190 -1.98 -10.54 -15.70
C VAL A 190 -3.49 -10.74 -15.65
N SER A 191 -4.09 -10.33 -14.55
CA SER A 191 -5.54 -10.29 -14.38
C SER A 191 -6.03 -8.85 -14.48
N VAL A 192 -7.26 -8.63 -14.96
CA VAL A 192 -7.85 -7.29 -15.10
C VAL A 192 -9.30 -7.26 -14.64
N LYS A 193 -9.67 -6.18 -13.97
CA LYS A 193 -11.05 -5.94 -13.52
C LYS A 193 -11.48 -4.49 -13.75
N SER A 194 -12.72 -4.30 -14.20
CA SER A 194 -13.33 -2.97 -14.29
C SER A 194 -13.72 -2.44 -12.92
N PHE A 195 -13.60 -1.13 -12.71
CA PHE A 195 -13.96 -0.46 -11.48
C PHE A 195 -14.86 0.77 -11.76
N PRO A 196 -15.96 1.02 -11.01
CA PRO A 196 -16.52 0.11 -10.02
C PRO A 196 -16.94 -1.22 -10.66
N ASN A 197 -16.97 -2.28 -9.86
CA ASN A 197 -17.36 -3.59 -10.37
C ASN A 197 -18.90 -3.65 -10.57
N PRO A 198 -19.41 -3.68 -11.80
CA PRO A 198 -20.85 -3.63 -12.03
C PRO A 198 -21.59 -4.91 -11.60
N ASP A 199 -20.88 -6.02 -11.47
CA ASP A 199 -21.52 -7.35 -11.41
C ASP A 199 -21.30 -8.12 -10.10
N ASN A 200 -20.64 -7.54 -9.07
CA ASN A 200 -20.21 -8.30 -7.86
C ASN A 200 -19.54 -9.66 -8.18
N GLY A 201 -19.12 -9.85 -9.41
CA GLY A 201 -18.51 -11.08 -9.94
C GLY A 201 -17.00 -11.11 -9.76
N GLY A 202 -16.45 -12.32 -9.80
CA GLY A 202 -15.00 -12.54 -9.73
C GLY A 202 -14.18 -11.87 -10.84
N TRP A 203 -12.89 -12.06 -10.77
CA TRP A 203 -11.91 -11.65 -11.79
C TRP A 203 -12.09 -12.48 -13.07
#